data_a301f4c6868a4775cd86a3bf1c8c232b
#
_entry.id   a301f4c6868a4775cd86a3bf1c8c232b
#
_cell.length_a   1.000
_cell.length_b   1.000
_cell.length_c   1.000
_cell.angle_alpha   90.00
_cell.angle_beta   90.00
_cell.angle_gamma   90.00
#
_symmetry.space_group_name_H-M   'P 1'
#
loop_
_entity.id
_entity.type
_entity.pdbx_description
1 polymer ?
#
loop_
_entity_poly.entity_id
_entity_poly.type
_entity_poly.pdbx_seq_one_letter_code
_entity_poly.pdbx_strand_id
1 'polypeptide(L)'
;MKIAFVTDTGTGQHPDYWKEKGIYCLPLQITCDGESKDEYTEITYSEVIQKLHEKKVLKTSLPSLGKIQDCFEELKNEGYDTIFAVPICRGLSGTLDSMEMIANQLEMKFVGVDCYCTAVEQGCMIETAKKMYEANIPIDEIIKKLQSIADSCETVLLCDDLDHMKRGGRLTPMAAALGGLLKIKPVLHIGKSTNGKVDVLDKVRTMKRAQDRVIKHLKELNVDSNYTFIVAHVDALDAAKEYAQKIESQIEGAKVKVINLVSAVGIHTGLGCCLLYTSPSPRDCS
;
A
#
# COMPACT_ATOMS: atom_id res chain seq x y z
N MET A 1 -21.12 15.16 15.41
CA MET A 1 -20.01 14.20 15.14
C MET A 1 -19.02 14.90 14.24
N LYS A 2 -17.83 15.19 14.74
CA LYS A 2 -16.73 15.81 13.96
C LYS A 2 -15.66 14.73 13.75
N ILE A 3 -15.44 14.31 12.50
CA ILE A 3 -14.59 13.18 12.16
C ILE A 3 -13.24 13.64 11.64
N ALA A 4 -12.15 13.13 12.20
CA ALA A 4 -10.81 13.25 11.65
C ALA A 4 -10.49 12.03 10.77
N PHE A 5 -10.03 12.29 9.55
CA PHE A 5 -9.57 11.26 8.61
C PHE A 5 -8.07 11.06 8.76
N VAL A 6 -7.64 9.83 9.04
CA VAL A 6 -6.25 9.51 9.37
C VAL A 6 -5.75 8.37 8.49
N THR A 7 -4.51 8.51 8.04
CA THR A 7 -3.77 7.48 7.30
C THR A 7 -2.31 7.44 7.73
N ASP A 8 -1.47 6.68 7.06
CA ASP A 8 -0.02 6.68 7.24
C ASP A 8 0.72 6.83 5.91
N THR A 9 2.04 6.98 5.95
CA THR A 9 2.88 7.14 4.75
C THR A 9 2.93 5.90 3.87
N GLY A 10 2.36 4.78 4.30
CA GLY A 10 2.13 3.61 3.45
C GLY A 10 1.36 3.93 2.16
N THR A 11 0.67 5.06 2.11
CA THR A 11 0.03 5.60 0.88
C THR A 11 1.02 5.97 -0.23
N GLY A 12 2.29 6.15 0.08
CA GLY A 12 3.30 6.61 -0.87
C GLY A 12 3.32 8.13 -1.12
N GLN A 13 2.67 8.91 -0.26
CA GLN A 13 2.64 10.38 -0.35
C GLN A 13 3.23 11.01 0.90
N HIS A 14 3.86 12.18 0.72
CA HIS A 14 4.34 13.00 1.83
C HIS A 14 3.18 13.43 2.75
N PRO A 15 3.36 13.54 4.07
CA PRO A 15 2.31 13.99 4.98
C PRO A 15 1.66 15.33 4.60
N ASP A 16 2.43 16.28 4.05
CA ASP A 16 1.90 17.58 3.61
C ASP A 16 0.86 17.46 2.49
N TYR A 17 1.03 16.51 1.56
CA TYR A 17 0.03 16.24 0.52
C TYR A 17 -1.34 15.90 1.13
N TRP A 18 -1.35 15.14 2.21
CA TRP A 18 -2.58 14.77 2.91
C TRP A 18 -3.12 15.91 3.76
N LYS A 19 -2.24 16.69 4.38
CA LYS A 19 -2.61 17.87 5.16
C LYS A 19 -3.37 18.90 4.32
N GLU A 20 -2.94 19.14 3.08
CA GLU A 20 -3.65 20.03 2.14
C GLU A 20 -5.07 19.55 1.83
N LYS A 21 -5.33 18.24 1.95
CA LYS A 21 -6.64 17.61 1.77
C LYS A 21 -7.44 17.47 3.07
N GLY A 22 -6.93 17.98 4.18
CA GLY A 22 -7.56 17.84 5.49
C GLY A 22 -7.57 16.38 6.01
N ILE A 23 -6.55 15.61 5.64
CA ILE A 23 -6.32 14.24 6.10
C ILE A 23 -5.02 14.23 6.89
N TYR A 24 -5.04 13.59 8.06
CA TYR A 24 -3.87 13.46 8.92
C TYR A 24 -3.07 12.22 8.52
N CYS A 25 -1.78 12.39 8.27
CA CYS A 25 -0.92 11.31 7.81
C CYS A 25 0.24 11.12 8.79
N LEU A 26 0.30 9.94 9.40
CA LEU A 26 1.35 9.57 10.36
C LEU A 26 2.50 8.86 9.65
N PRO A 27 3.77 9.26 9.87
CA PRO A 27 4.89 8.64 9.19
C PRO A 27 5.18 7.24 9.73
N LEU A 28 5.33 6.27 8.83
CA LEU A 28 5.96 4.99 9.14
C LEU A 28 7.43 5.22 9.48
N GLN A 29 8.04 4.36 10.28
CA GLN A 29 9.43 4.49 10.63
C GLN A 29 10.31 3.54 9.82
N ILE A 30 11.50 4.04 9.45
CA ILE A 30 12.55 3.29 8.78
C ILE A 30 13.77 3.25 9.70
N THR A 31 14.21 2.04 10.03
CA THR A 31 15.37 1.81 10.89
C THR A 31 16.56 1.32 10.09
N CYS A 32 17.70 1.98 10.24
CA CYS A 32 18.98 1.59 9.66
C CYS A 32 20.08 1.74 10.71
N ASP A 33 20.92 0.71 10.87
CA ASP A 33 22.06 0.72 11.81
C ASP A 33 21.65 1.09 13.26
N GLY A 34 20.42 0.77 13.68
CA GLY A 34 19.88 1.03 15.01
C GLY A 34 19.21 2.40 15.19
N GLU A 35 19.28 3.28 14.19
CA GLU A 35 18.61 4.58 14.19
C GLU A 35 17.29 4.48 13.43
N SER A 36 16.18 4.93 14.05
CA SER A 36 14.85 5.00 13.43
C SER A 36 14.53 6.42 13.00
N LYS A 37 14.07 6.59 11.77
CA LYS A 37 13.71 7.86 11.15
C LYS A 37 12.31 7.78 10.57
N ASP A 38 11.60 8.89 10.63
CA ASP A 38 10.27 9.00 10.04
C ASP A 38 10.36 9.09 8.51
N GLU A 39 9.61 8.23 7.83
CA GLU A 39 9.53 8.20 6.38
C GLU A 39 9.05 9.55 5.82
N TYR A 40 9.68 10.04 4.77
CA TYR A 40 9.50 11.34 4.09
C TYR A 40 9.95 12.58 4.87
N THR A 41 9.86 12.61 6.19
CA THR A 41 10.18 13.80 6.99
C THR A 41 11.61 13.81 7.51
N GLU A 42 12.17 12.65 7.83
CA GLU A 42 13.54 12.51 8.36
C GLU A 42 14.44 11.64 7.47
N ILE A 43 13.83 10.84 6.57
CA ILE A 43 14.56 10.08 5.56
C ILE A 43 13.80 10.11 4.24
N THR A 44 14.48 10.48 3.17
CA THR A 44 13.92 10.58 1.83
C THR A 44 13.93 9.25 1.08
N TYR A 45 13.10 9.15 0.02
CA TYR A 45 13.10 8.00 -0.89
C TYR A 45 14.51 7.74 -1.46
N SER A 46 15.21 8.78 -1.91
CA SER A 46 16.54 8.65 -2.50
C SER A 46 17.58 8.09 -1.53
N GLU A 47 17.53 8.50 -0.26
CA GLU A 47 18.42 7.97 0.78
C GLU A 47 18.13 6.49 1.07
N VAL A 48 16.85 6.09 1.07
CA VAL A 48 16.47 4.68 1.22
C VAL A 48 17.00 3.84 0.06
N ILE A 49 16.84 4.30 -1.19
CA ILE A 49 17.36 3.61 -2.37
C ILE A 49 18.88 3.50 -2.33
N GLN A 50 19.58 4.57 -1.95
CA GLN A 50 21.03 4.53 -1.78
C GLN A 50 21.45 3.46 -0.77
N LYS A 51 20.80 3.42 0.40
CA LYS A 51 21.07 2.41 1.45
C LYS A 51 20.81 0.98 0.97
N LEU A 52 19.78 0.76 0.14
CA LEU A 52 19.51 -0.54 -0.48
C LEU A 52 20.62 -0.96 -1.44
N HIS A 53 21.15 -0.03 -2.25
CA HIS A 53 22.32 -0.29 -3.12
C HIS A 53 23.58 -0.60 -2.31
N GLU A 54 23.76 0.04 -1.17
CA GLU A 54 24.85 -0.23 -0.21
C GLU A 54 24.64 -1.55 0.55
N LYS A 55 23.54 -2.28 0.27
CA LYS A 55 23.17 -3.53 0.94
C LYS A 55 23.01 -3.40 2.46
N LYS A 56 22.63 -2.21 2.93
CA LYS A 56 22.29 -1.98 4.34
C LYS A 56 21.02 -2.76 4.71
N VAL A 57 20.99 -3.22 5.95
CA VAL A 57 19.80 -3.87 6.50
C VAL A 57 18.83 -2.80 6.99
N LEU A 58 17.76 -2.59 6.22
CA LEU A 58 16.69 -1.69 6.57
C LEU A 58 15.52 -2.47 7.17
N LYS A 59 14.85 -1.87 8.14
CA LYS A 59 13.62 -2.38 8.75
C LYS A 59 12.58 -1.27 8.78
N THR A 60 11.32 -1.64 8.86
CA THR A 60 10.22 -0.70 9.02
C THR A 60 9.42 -1.01 10.27
N SER A 61 8.81 0.00 10.85
CA SER A 61 7.83 -0.13 11.92
C SER A 61 6.65 0.80 11.69
N LEU A 62 5.58 0.55 12.40
CA LEU A 62 4.43 1.45 12.47
C LEU A 62 4.85 2.83 13.00
N PRO A 63 4.05 3.90 12.84
CA PRO A 63 4.30 5.18 13.48
C PRO A 63 4.49 5.00 14.99
N SER A 64 5.39 5.76 15.61
CA SER A 64 5.59 5.59 17.06
C SER A 64 4.28 5.80 17.81
N LEU A 65 4.04 5.00 18.85
CA LEU A 65 2.81 5.11 19.64
C LEU A 65 2.63 6.52 20.22
N GLY A 66 3.73 7.17 20.62
CA GLY A 66 3.70 8.57 21.07
C GLY A 66 3.18 9.51 19.99
N LYS A 67 3.63 9.39 18.74
CA LYS A 67 3.15 10.24 17.64
C LYS A 67 1.66 10.00 17.32
N ILE A 68 1.19 8.74 17.41
CA ILE A 68 -0.24 8.45 17.25
C ILE A 68 -1.02 9.12 18.39
N GLN A 69 -0.54 8.99 19.62
CA GLN A 69 -1.17 9.57 20.80
C GLN A 69 -1.21 11.11 20.71
N ASP A 70 -0.07 11.76 20.46
CA ASP A 70 0.02 13.21 20.32
C ASP A 70 -0.95 13.75 19.27
N CYS A 71 -1.00 13.10 18.09
CA CYS A 71 -1.93 13.47 17.02
C CYS A 71 -3.39 13.32 17.46
N PHE A 72 -3.76 12.25 18.12
CA PHE A 72 -5.16 12.03 18.54
C PHE A 72 -5.57 12.94 19.71
N GLU A 73 -4.65 13.27 20.63
CA GLU A 73 -4.87 14.26 21.66
C GLU A 73 -5.09 15.67 21.10
N GLU A 74 -4.28 16.07 20.10
CA GLU A 74 -4.48 17.33 19.39
C GLU A 74 -5.86 17.38 18.71
N LEU A 75 -6.22 16.31 17.99
CA LEU A 75 -7.53 16.20 17.34
C LEU A 75 -8.69 16.29 18.35
N LYS A 76 -8.57 15.60 19.48
CA LYS A 76 -9.57 15.67 20.56
C LYS A 76 -9.71 17.10 21.11
N ASN A 77 -8.59 17.81 21.31
CA ASN A 77 -8.56 19.19 21.78
C ASN A 77 -9.17 20.17 20.74
N GLU A 78 -9.06 19.85 19.44
CA GLU A 78 -9.71 20.57 18.35
C GLU A 78 -11.22 20.24 18.21
N GLY A 79 -11.74 19.37 19.07
CA GLY A 79 -13.15 19.00 19.15
C GLY A 79 -13.57 17.90 18.18
N TYR A 80 -12.63 17.12 17.63
CA TYR A 80 -12.96 15.87 16.95
C TYR A 80 -13.37 14.81 17.98
N ASP A 81 -14.45 14.09 17.70
CA ASP A 81 -14.98 13.03 18.56
C ASP A 81 -14.77 11.63 17.98
N THR A 82 -14.37 11.57 16.70
CA THR A 82 -14.28 10.31 15.95
C THR A 82 -13.03 10.32 15.06
N ILE A 83 -12.28 9.23 15.08
CA ILE A 83 -11.19 8.94 14.16
C ILE A 83 -11.71 7.98 13.07
N PHE A 84 -11.59 8.35 11.80
CA PHE A 84 -11.80 7.46 10.65
C PHE A 84 -10.44 7.14 10.05
N ALA A 85 -9.99 5.89 10.16
CA ALA A 85 -8.63 5.49 9.80
C ALA A 85 -8.59 4.48 8.64
N VAL A 86 -7.72 4.75 7.66
CA VAL A 86 -7.36 3.80 6.59
C VAL A 86 -5.82 3.80 6.46
N PRO A 87 -5.10 3.16 7.39
CA PRO A 87 -3.65 2.99 7.28
C PRO A 87 -3.29 1.79 6.41
N ILE A 88 -1.99 1.49 6.27
CA ILE A 88 -1.51 0.23 5.70
C ILE A 88 -2.19 -0.97 6.35
N CYS A 89 -2.54 -1.99 5.55
CA CYS A 89 -3.38 -3.10 5.98
C CYS A 89 -2.77 -3.93 7.13
N ARG A 90 -3.65 -4.60 7.90
CA ARG A 90 -3.28 -5.47 9.04
C ARG A 90 -2.33 -6.61 8.65
N GLY A 91 -2.45 -7.12 7.43
CA GLY A 91 -1.57 -8.19 6.95
C GLY A 91 -0.10 -7.78 6.83
N LEU A 92 0.19 -6.47 6.71
CA LEU A 92 1.53 -5.91 6.56
C LEU A 92 2.03 -5.19 7.81
N SER A 93 1.14 -4.59 8.62
CA SER A 93 1.50 -3.75 9.77
C SER A 93 0.45 -3.76 10.88
N GLY A 94 0.88 -3.56 12.12
CA GLY A 94 0.00 -3.37 13.28
C GLY A 94 -0.52 -1.93 13.44
N THR A 95 -0.38 -1.06 12.43
CA THR A 95 -0.73 0.36 12.54
C THR A 95 -2.21 0.57 12.87
N LEU A 96 -3.11 -0.14 12.18
CA LEU A 96 -4.55 -0.01 12.40
C LEU A 96 -4.96 -0.39 13.83
N ASP A 97 -4.40 -1.50 14.35
CA ASP A 97 -4.70 -1.95 15.71
C ASP A 97 -4.13 -1.01 16.78
N SER A 98 -2.97 -0.41 16.51
CA SER A 98 -2.36 0.59 17.40
C SER A 98 -3.15 1.90 17.42
N MET A 99 -3.68 2.35 16.28
CA MET A 99 -4.56 3.52 16.20
C MET A 99 -5.87 3.27 16.97
N GLU A 100 -6.48 2.09 16.80
CA GLU A 100 -7.69 1.71 17.53
C GLU A 100 -7.47 1.68 19.04
N MET A 101 -6.37 1.09 19.48
CA MET A 101 -5.99 1.04 20.90
C MET A 101 -5.86 2.44 21.49
N ILE A 102 -5.16 3.35 20.82
CA ILE A 102 -4.94 4.71 21.32
C ILE A 102 -6.23 5.54 21.29
N ALA A 103 -7.04 5.42 20.24
CA ALA A 103 -8.34 6.10 20.18
C ALA A 103 -9.25 5.67 21.34
N ASN A 104 -9.29 4.35 21.66
CA ASN A 104 -10.03 3.82 22.79
C ASN A 104 -9.49 4.34 24.15
N GLN A 105 -8.17 4.42 24.32
CA GLN A 105 -7.56 5.00 25.53
C GLN A 105 -7.93 6.47 25.74
N LEU A 106 -8.09 7.20 24.63
CA LEU A 106 -8.50 8.60 24.64
C LEU A 106 -10.03 8.78 24.64
N GLU A 107 -10.82 7.69 24.77
CA GLU A 107 -12.29 7.71 24.73
C GLU A 107 -12.86 8.37 23.46
N MET A 108 -12.15 8.26 22.33
CA MET A 108 -12.61 8.70 21.01
C MET A 108 -13.28 7.53 20.27
N LYS A 109 -14.32 7.82 19.50
CA LYS A 109 -14.89 6.81 18.60
C LYS A 109 -13.87 6.45 17.51
N PHE A 110 -13.78 5.18 17.15
CA PHE A 110 -12.87 4.70 16.12
C PHE A 110 -13.63 3.95 15.02
N VAL A 111 -13.37 4.33 13.77
CA VAL A 111 -13.85 3.66 12.56
C VAL A 111 -12.62 3.29 11.74
N GLY A 112 -12.15 2.06 11.90
CA GLY A 112 -10.99 1.55 11.16
C GLY A 112 -11.43 0.72 9.97
N VAL A 113 -10.85 0.99 8.80
CA VAL A 113 -11.06 0.20 7.58
C VAL A 113 -9.76 -0.48 7.19
N ASP A 114 -9.76 -1.81 7.18
CA ASP A 114 -8.66 -2.58 6.62
C ASP A 114 -8.77 -2.59 5.09
N CYS A 115 -7.80 -1.97 4.43
CA CYS A 115 -7.80 -1.85 2.98
C CYS A 115 -7.27 -3.10 2.26
N TYR A 116 -6.73 -4.09 2.97
CA TYR A 116 -6.07 -5.31 2.44
C TYR A 116 -4.97 -5.04 1.41
N CYS A 117 -4.48 -3.82 1.34
CA CYS A 117 -3.49 -3.34 0.39
C CYS A 117 -2.58 -2.27 1.02
N THR A 118 -1.85 -1.56 0.19
CA THR A 118 -0.97 -0.44 0.56
C THR A 118 -0.81 0.52 -0.62
N ALA A 119 -0.02 1.56 -0.45
CA ALA A 119 0.35 2.55 -1.46
C ALA A 119 -0.88 3.25 -2.09
N VAL A 120 -0.99 3.20 -3.40
CA VAL A 120 -1.99 3.98 -4.14
C VAL A 120 -3.41 3.62 -3.76
N GLU A 121 -3.72 2.34 -3.58
CA GLU A 121 -5.06 1.86 -3.24
C GLU A 121 -5.48 2.34 -1.85
N GLN A 122 -4.57 2.26 -0.86
CA GLN A 122 -4.77 2.82 0.47
C GLN A 122 -5.09 4.32 0.40
N GLY A 123 -4.29 5.07 -0.40
CA GLY A 123 -4.48 6.51 -0.61
C GLY A 123 -5.83 6.84 -1.27
N CYS A 124 -6.21 6.09 -2.30
CA CYS A 124 -7.51 6.24 -2.96
C CYS A 124 -8.68 6.01 -2.00
N MET A 125 -8.56 5.01 -1.12
CA MET A 125 -9.63 4.70 -0.17
C MET A 125 -9.83 5.80 0.87
N ILE A 126 -8.76 6.32 1.49
CA ILE A 126 -8.92 7.41 2.49
C ILE A 126 -9.42 8.70 1.83
N GLU A 127 -8.97 9.01 0.63
CA GLU A 127 -9.45 10.18 -0.13
C GLU A 127 -10.93 10.02 -0.53
N THR A 128 -11.34 8.82 -0.95
CA THR A 128 -12.75 8.52 -1.24
C THR A 128 -13.61 8.68 0.00
N ALA A 129 -13.19 8.15 1.14
CA ALA A 129 -13.92 8.28 2.40
C ALA A 129 -14.14 9.75 2.78
N LYS A 130 -13.08 10.55 2.68
CA LYS A 130 -13.13 12.00 2.98
C LYS A 130 -14.09 12.74 2.07
N LYS A 131 -14.01 12.51 0.74
CA LYS A 131 -14.91 13.12 -0.25
C LYS A 131 -16.38 12.74 -0.03
N MET A 132 -16.66 11.47 0.26
CA MET A 132 -18.03 11.02 0.54
C MET A 132 -18.58 11.66 1.82
N TYR A 133 -17.75 11.79 2.86
CA TYR A 133 -18.14 12.47 4.10
C TYR A 133 -18.46 13.95 3.85
N GLU A 134 -17.64 14.66 3.07
CA GLU A 134 -17.87 16.05 2.66
C GLU A 134 -19.14 16.23 1.81
N ALA A 135 -19.52 15.18 1.07
CA ALA A 135 -20.79 15.11 0.36
C ALA A 135 -21.98 14.72 1.26
N ASN A 136 -21.80 14.64 2.60
CA ASN A 136 -22.80 14.24 3.59
C ASN A 136 -23.33 12.82 3.41
N ILE A 137 -22.55 11.89 2.85
CA ILE A 137 -22.89 10.49 2.79
C ILE A 137 -22.74 9.84 4.18
N PRO A 138 -23.71 9.01 4.62
CA PRO A 138 -23.62 8.31 5.92
C PRO A 138 -22.39 7.42 6.03
N ILE A 139 -21.81 7.35 7.25
CA ILE A 139 -20.58 6.57 7.51
C ILE A 139 -20.74 5.10 7.12
N ASP A 140 -21.88 4.49 7.37
CA ASP A 140 -22.13 3.08 7.01
C ASP A 140 -22.10 2.84 5.49
N GLU A 141 -22.51 3.82 4.70
CA GLU A 141 -22.43 3.78 3.24
C GLU A 141 -20.99 3.98 2.76
N ILE A 142 -20.24 4.88 3.42
CA ILE A 142 -18.82 5.07 3.17
C ILE A 142 -18.06 3.76 3.42
N ILE A 143 -18.28 3.11 4.57
CA ILE A 143 -17.64 1.82 4.90
C ILE A 143 -17.97 0.76 3.84
N LYS A 144 -19.26 0.62 3.46
CA LYS A 144 -19.69 -0.33 2.41
C LYS A 144 -18.99 -0.06 1.07
N LYS A 145 -18.86 1.23 0.69
CA LYS A 145 -18.14 1.61 -0.53
C LYS A 145 -16.68 1.23 -0.47
N LEU A 146 -15.99 1.52 0.64
CA LEU A 146 -14.59 1.15 0.80
C LEU A 146 -14.38 -0.37 0.79
N GLN A 147 -15.29 -1.13 1.41
CA GLN A 147 -15.26 -2.60 1.35
C GLN A 147 -15.41 -3.10 -0.09
N SER A 148 -16.33 -2.52 -0.86
CA SER A 148 -16.51 -2.85 -2.28
C SER A 148 -15.27 -2.54 -3.11
N ILE A 149 -14.56 -1.42 -2.83
CA ILE A 149 -13.28 -1.09 -3.46
C ILE A 149 -12.26 -2.15 -3.11
N ALA A 150 -12.08 -2.47 -1.83
CA ALA A 150 -11.13 -3.50 -1.37
C ALA A 150 -11.40 -4.89 -1.99
N ASP A 151 -12.68 -5.22 -2.26
CA ASP A 151 -13.07 -6.49 -2.90
C ASP A 151 -12.73 -6.55 -4.39
N SER A 152 -12.61 -5.40 -5.04
CA SER A 152 -12.34 -5.28 -6.49
C SER A 152 -10.92 -4.84 -6.82
N CYS A 153 -10.11 -4.48 -5.83
CA CYS A 153 -8.71 -4.16 -6.04
C CYS A 153 -7.86 -5.43 -6.16
N GLU A 154 -6.89 -5.39 -7.07
CA GLU A 154 -5.88 -6.44 -7.21
C GLU A 154 -4.49 -5.81 -7.25
N THR A 155 -3.61 -6.27 -6.37
CA THR A 155 -2.20 -5.87 -6.38
C THR A 155 -1.34 -7.09 -6.64
N VAL A 156 -0.61 -7.08 -7.75
CA VAL A 156 0.30 -8.17 -8.14
C VAL A 156 1.74 -7.69 -8.08
N LEU A 157 2.62 -8.52 -7.52
CA LEU A 157 4.03 -8.20 -7.30
C LEU A 157 4.91 -9.12 -8.17
N LEU A 158 5.86 -8.51 -8.85
CA LEU A 158 6.95 -9.17 -9.57
C LEU A 158 8.27 -8.75 -8.93
N CYS A 159 8.92 -9.65 -8.21
CA CYS A 159 10.18 -9.38 -7.53
C CYS A 159 11.33 -10.17 -8.15
N ASP A 160 12.53 -9.57 -8.13
CA ASP A 160 13.75 -10.22 -8.59
C ASP A 160 14.38 -11.09 -7.50
N ASP A 161 14.30 -10.69 -6.25
CA ASP A 161 14.89 -11.35 -5.08
C ASP A 161 13.82 -11.72 -4.05
N LEU A 162 13.32 -12.96 -4.14
CA LEU A 162 12.35 -13.49 -3.18
C LEU A 162 12.97 -13.72 -1.78
N ASP A 163 14.27 -14.00 -1.69
CA ASP A 163 14.95 -14.15 -0.40
C ASP A 163 15.04 -12.83 0.34
N HIS A 164 15.16 -11.72 -0.39
CA HIS A 164 15.04 -10.37 0.21
C HIS A 164 13.64 -10.17 0.81
N MET A 165 12.57 -10.45 0.08
CA MET A 165 11.20 -10.34 0.58
C MET A 165 10.93 -11.27 1.77
N LYS A 166 11.47 -12.49 1.74
CA LYS A 166 11.35 -13.45 2.84
C LYS A 166 11.90 -12.89 4.15
N ARG A 167 13.05 -12.22 4.11
CA ARG A 167 13.64 -11.55 5.29
C ARG A 167 12.75 -10.46 5.86
N GLY A 168 11.94 -9.84 5.03
CA GLY A 168 10.95 -8.83 5.42
C GLY A 168 9.80 -9.36 6.29
N GLY A 169 9.49 -10.67 6.22
CA GLY A 169 8.51 -11.34 7.09
C GLY A 169 7.04 -11.06 6.77
N ARG A 170 6.70 -10.49 5.60
CA ARG A 170 5.33 -10.17 5.18
C ARG A 170 4.75 -11.19 4.20
N LEU A 171 5.52 -12.22 3.87
CA LEU A 171 5.06 -13.34 3.04
C LEU A 171 4.23 -14.33 3.87
N THR A 172 3.25 -14.97 3.22
CA THR A 172 2.65 -16.18 3.80
C THR A 172 3.69 -17.30 3.93
N PRO A 173 3.47 -18.30 4.79
CA PRO A 173 4.37 -19.46 4.87
C PRO A 173 4.58 -20.16 3.52
N MET A 174 3.55 -20.21 2.67
CA MET A 174 3.63 -20.81 1.33
C MET A 174 4.52 -19.99 0.40
N ALA A 175 4.39 -18.68 0.39
CA ALA A 175 5.24 -17.78 -0.39
C ALA A 175 6.70 -17.83 0.11
N ALA A 176 6.91 -17.81 1.43
CA ALA A 176 8.24 -17.87 2.04
C ALA A 176 8.97 -19.21 1.76
N ALA A 177 8.23 -20.30 1.59
CA ALA A 177 8.79 -21.62 1.26
C ALA A 177 9.40 -21.69 -0.15
N LEU A 178 9.07 -20.72 -1.04
CA LEU A 178 9.67 -20.63 -2.39
C LEU A 178 11.07 -20.00 -2.38
N GLY A 179 11.46 -19.33 -1.30
CA GLY A 179 12.81 -18.76 -1.16
C GLY A 179 13.89 -19.85 -1.27
N GLY A 180 15.02 -19.53 -1.92
CA GLY A 180 16.11 -20.46 -2.19
C GLY A 180 15.88 -21.39 -3.39
N LEU A 181 14.71 -21.38 -4.03
CA LEU A 181 14.48 -22.16 -5.24
C LEU A 181 15.10 -21.46 -6.47
N LEU A 182 16.21 -21.99 -6.93
CA LEU A 182 16.91 -21.49 -8.12
C LEU A 182 15.99 -21.53 -9.36
N LYS A 183 16.02 -20.47 -10.16
CA LYS A 183 15.33 -20.35 -11.46
C LYS A 183 13.80 -20.27 -11.38
N ILE A 184 13.23 -19.85 -10.25
CA ILE A 184 11.81 -19.51 -10.15
C ILE A 184 11.65 -17.99 -10.03
N LYS A 185 10.74 -17.45 -10.81
CA LYS A 185 10.20 -16.08 -10.66
C LYS A 185 8.76 -16.21 -10.19
N PRO A 186 8.47 -16.01 -8.90
CA PRO A 186 7.11 -16.09 -8.41
C PRO A 186 6.30 -14.88 -8.92
N VAL A 187 5.05 -15.11 -9.22
CA VAL A 187 4.02 -14.09 -9.31
C VAL A 187 3.35 -14.07 -7.96
N LEU A 188 3.46 -12.95 -7.26
CA LEU A 188 2.89 -12.78 -5.93
C LEU A 188 1.69 -11.84 -6.02
N HIS A 189 0.78 -11.93 -5.04
CA HIS A 189 -0.35 -11.02 -4.95
C HIS A 189 -0.68 -10.70 -3.48
N ILE A 190 -1.41 -9.60 -3.30
CA ILE A 190 -1.93 -9.15 -2.03
C ILE A 190 -3.34 -8.59 -2.25
N GLY A 191 -4.24 -8.90 -1.34
CA GLY A 191 -5.61 -8.43 -1.39
C GLY A 191 -6.44 -9.06 -0.27
N LYS A 192 -7.75 -8.94 -0.35
CA LYS A 192 -8.67 -9.51 0.64
C LYS A 192 -8.58 -11.03 0.71
N SER A 193 -8.40 -11.71 -0.43
CA SER A 193 -8.25 -13.17 -0.52
C SER A 193 -7.07 -13.72 0.27
N THR A 194 -6.04 -12.90 0.49
CA THR A 194 -4.84 -13.24 1.26
C THR A 194 -4.83 -12.61 2.65
N ASN A 195 -5.92 -12.00 3.10
CA ASN A 195 -6.00 -11.22 4.33
C ASN A 195 -4.90 -10.13 4.43
N GLY A 196 -4.60 -9.47 3.31
CA GLY A 196 -3.57 -8.43 3.24
C GLY A 196 -2.14 -8.93 3.43
N LYS A 197 -1.86 -10.23 3.31
CA LYS A 197 -0.51 -10.80 3.28
C LYS A 197 -0.08 -11.08 1.84
N VAL A 198 1.22 -11.03 1.58
CA VAL A 198 1.74 -11.36 0.26
C VAL A 198 1.79 -12.87 0.10
N ASP A 199 1.06 -13.39 -0.89
CA ASP A 199 0.96 -14.83 -1.19
C ASP A 199 1.31 -15.13 -2.65
N VAL A 200 1.39 -16.41 -2.98
CA VAL A 200 1.75 -16.91 -4.30
C VAL A 200 0.51 -16.98 -5.18
N LEU A 201 0.51 -16.24 -6.27
CA LEU A 201 -0.47 -16.38 -7.34
C LEU A 201 -0.05 -17.48 -8.34
N ASP A 202 1.23 -17.50 -8.73
CA ASP A 202 1.77 -18.48 -9.68
C ASP A 202 3.31 -18.57 -9.60
N LYS A 203 3.89 -19.55 -10.29
CA LYS A 203 5.34 -19.84 -10.34
C LYS A 203 5.78 -20.03 -11.78
N VAL A 204 6.67 -19.16 -12.24
CA VAL A 204 7.21 -19.21 -13.60
C VAL A 204 8.74 -19.14 -13.56
N ARG A 205 9.39 -19.28 -14.72
CA ARG A 205 10.87 -19.34 -14.79
C ARG A 205 11.52 -18.05 -15.29
N THR A 206 10.76 -17.13 -15.86
CA THR A 206 11.32 -15.88 -16.42
C THR A 206 10.40 -14.71 -16.11
N MET A 207 10.96 -13.51 -15.99
CA MET A 207 10.20 -12.28 -15.75
C MET A 207 9.18 -12.03 -16.88
N LYS A 208 9.55 -12.29 -18.14
CA LYS A 208 8.62 -12.18 -19.28
C LYS A 208 7.38 -13.06 -19.09
N ARG A 209 7.55 -14.31 -18.67
CA ARG A 209 6.43 -15.22 -18.38
C ARG A 209 5.63 -14.79 -17.15
N ALA A 210 6.30 -14.19 -16.17
CA ALA A 210 5.61 -13.62 -15.00
C ALA A 210 4.67 -12.48 -15.42
N GLN A 211 5.15 -11.55 -16.22
CA GLN A 211 4.33 -10.48 -16.78
C GLN A 211 3.17 -11.02 -17.63
N ASP A 212 3.41 -12.01 -18.49
CA ASP A 212 2.36 -12.64 -19.31
C ASP A 212 1.29 -13.29 -18.41
N ARG A 213 1.71 -13.95 -17.32
CA ARG A 213 0.78 -14.57 -16.35
C ARG A 213 -0.08 -13.53 -15.62
N VAL A 214 0.52 -12.38 -15.25
CA VAL A 214 -0.22 -11.27 -14.62
C VAL A 214 -1.29 -10.76 -15.58
N ILE A 215 -0.93 -10.45 -16.82
CA ILE A 215 -1.90 -9.94 -17.81
C ILE A 215 -3.02 -10.96 -18.07
N LYS A 216 -2.69 -12.24 -18.12
CA LYS A 216 -3.69 -13.32 -18.22
C LYS A 216 -4.62 -13.30 -17.00
N HIS A 217 -4.07 -13.16 -15.79
CA HIS A 217 -4.86 -13.08 -14.55
C HIS A 217 -5.82 -11.90 -14.55
N LEU A 218 -5.36 -10.72 -14.95
CA LEU A 218 -6.24 -9.55 -15.06
C LEU A 218 -7.40 -9.78 -16.05
N LYS A 219 -7.15 -10.45 -17.18
CA LYS A 219 -8.21 -10.83 -18.13
C LYS A 219 -9.17 -11.86 -17.54
N GLU A 220 -8.70 -12.80 -16.76
CA GLU A 220 -9.52 -13.76 -16.01
C GLU A 220 -10.45 -13.06 -15.01
N LEU A 221 -10.00 -11.94 -14.44
CA LEU A 221 -10.79 -11.06 -13.53
C LEU A 221 -11.67 -10.04 -14.27
N ASN A 222 -11.70 -10.06 -15.61
CA ASN A 222 -12.40 -9.08 -16.46
C ASN A 222 -11.95 -7.62 -16.22
N VAL A 223 -10.69 -7.42 -15.88
CA VAL A 223 -10.08 -6.08 -15.75
C VAL A 223 -9.91 -5.51 -17.17
N ASP A 224 -10.50 -4.35 -17.40
CA ASP A 224 -10.54 -3.66 -18.70
C ASP A 224 -10.13 -2.18 -18.57
N SER A 225 -10.39 -1.38 -19.61
CA SER A 225 -10.07 0.06 -19.66
C SER A 225 -10.81 0.93 -18.63
N ASN A 226 -11.82 0.40 -17.93
CA ASN A 226 -12.51 1.09 -16.85
C ASN A 226 -11.73 1.03 -15.54
N TYR A 227 -10.63 0.28 -15.51
CA TYR A 227 -9.73 0.22 -14.37
C TYR A 227 -8.60 1.24 -14.47
N THR A 228 -8.15 1.72 -13.33
CA THR A 228 -6.89 2.44 -13.18
C THR A 228 -5.76 1.44 -13.08
N PHE A 229 -4.71 1.62 -13.90
CA PHE A 229 -3.51 0.79 -13.89
C PHE A 229 -2.31 1.61 -13.42
N ILE A 230 -1.62 1.13 -12.40
CA ILE A 230 -0.42 1.79 -11.90
C ILE A 230 0.68 0.75 -11.70
N VAL A 231 1.81 0.93 -12.39
CA VAL A 231 3.03 0.17 -12.13
C VAL A 231 3.93 1.00 -11.21
N ALA A 232 4.12 0.52 -9.99
CA ALA A 232 5.05 1.10 -9.05
C ALA A 232 6.35 0.28 -8.99
N HIS A 233 7.51 0.93 -8.97
CA HIS A 233 8.80 0.25 -9.03
C HIS A 233 9.76 0.69 -7.94
N VAL A 234 10.74 -0.16 -7.62
CA VAL A 234 11.86 0.13 -6.73
C VAL A 234 13.11 0.25 -7.58
N ASP A 235 13.47 1.48 -7.93
CA ASP A 235 14.65 1.82 -8.75
C ASP A 235 14.78 0.99 -10.05
N ALA A 236 13.67 0.79 -10.76
CA ALA A 236 13.59 -0.03 -11.99
C ALA A 236 12.71 0.66 -13.07
N LEU A 237 12.94 1.96 -13.31
CA LEU A 237 12.07 2.79 -14.15
C LEU A 237 11.93 2.23 -15.58
N ASP A 238 13.02 1.80 -16.20
CA ASP A 238 12.97 1.31 -17.59
C ASP A 238 12.19 0.00 -17.69
N ALA A 239 12.45 -0.94 -16.78
CA ALA A 239 11.69 -2.20 -16.71
C ALA A 239 10.20 -1.96 -16.39
N ALA A 240 9.88 -0.97 -15.56
CA ALA A 240 8.51 -0.60 -15.26
C ALA A 240 7.80 0.02 -16.47
N LYS A 241 8.48 0.85 -17.26
CA LYS A 241 7.96 1.40 -18.51
C LYS A 241 7.71 0.32 -19.58
N GLU A 242 8.66 -0.61 -19.75
CA GLU A 242 8.47 -1.75 -20.65
C GLU A 242 7.26 -2.60 -20.23
N TYR A 243 7.11 -2.83 -18.92
CA TYR A 243 5.97 -3.57 -18.40
C TYR A 243 4.65 -2.82 -18.60
N ALA A 244 4.63 -1.51 -18.40
CA ALA A 244 3.47 -0.66 -18.66
C ALA A 244 3.05 -0.72 -20.14
N GLN A 245 4.00 -0.55 -21.08
CA GLN A 245 3.74 -0.67 -22.52
C GLN A 245 3.17 -2.05 -22.90
N LYS A 246 3.68 -3.10 -22.27
CA LYS A 246 3.19 -4.47 -22.48
C LYS A 246 1.73 -4.63 -22.03
N ILE A 247 1.35 -4.06 -20.88
CA ILE A 247 -0.04 -4.06 -20.41
C ILE A 247 -0.93 -3.31 -21.40
N GLU A 248 -0.55 -2.10 -21.79
CA GLU A 248 -1.28 -1.26 -22.74
C GLU A 248 -1.46 -1.93 -24.11
N SER A 249 -0.47 -2.71 -24.56
CA SER A 249 -0.56 -3.47 -25.81
C SER A 249 -1.50 -4.68 -25.77
N GLN A 250 -1.82 -5.20 -24.58
CA GLN A 250 -2.58 -6.43 -24.41
C GLN A 250 -3.97 -6.24 -23.78
N ILE A 251 -4.22 -5.08 -23.15
CA ILE A 251 -5.51 -4.69 -22.61
C ILE A 251 -5.95 -3.44 -23.36
N GLU A 252 -6.94 -3.60 -24.23
CA GLU A 252 -7.43 -2.52 -25.10
C GLU A 252 -7.93 -1.32 -24.29
N GLY A 253 -7.41 -0.11 -24.59
CA GLY A 253 -7.78 1.13 -23.94
C GLY A 253 -7.15 1.34 -22.55
N ALA A 254 -6.36 0.39 -22.02
CA ALA A 254 -5.63 0.59 -20.77
C ALA A 254 -4.61 1.73 -20.89
N LYS A 255 -4.52 2.54 -19.83
CA LYS A 255 -3.48 3.57 -19.66
C LYS A 255 -2.77 3.32 -18.35
N VAL A 256 -1.47 3.07 -18.41
CA VAL A 256 -0.67 2.69 -17.25
C VAL A 256 0.18 3.86 -16.77
N LYS A 257 -0.03 4.28 -15.52
CA LYS A 257 0.85 5.24 -14.85
C LYS A 257 2.03 4.51 -14.24
N VAL A 258 3.24 5.04 -14.41
CA VAL A 258 4.46 4.52 -13.76
C VAL A 258 4.88 5.47 -12.65
N ILE A 259 5.16 4.94 -11.47
CA ILE A 259 5.56 5.71 -10.28
C ILE A 259 6.64 4.98 -9.47
N ASN A 260 7.32 5.70 -8.59
CA ASN A 260 8.15 5.06 -7.56
C ASN A 260 7.26 4.36 -6.52
N LEU A 261 7.69 3.19 -6.05
CA LEU A 261 7.04 2.52 -4.93
C LEU A 261 7.41 3.22 -3.62
N VAL A 262 6.47 3.30 -2.68
CA VAL A 262 6.70 3.85 -1.34
C VAL A 262 7.90 3.17 -0.65
N SER A 263 8.74 3.95 0.04
CA SER A 263 10.01 3.46 0.61
C SER A 263 9.80 2.31 1.58
N ALA A 264 8.82 2.43 2.49
CA ALA A 264 8.51 1.40 3.47
C ALA A 264 8.18 0.05 2.83
N VAL A 265 7.46 0.05 1.69
CA VAL A 265 7.17 -1.18 0.93
C VAL A 265 8.41 -1.62 0.14
N GLY A 266 9.12 -0.68 -0.47
CA GLY A 266 10.35 -0.92 -1.24
C GLY A 266 11.44 -1.63 -0.43
N ILE A 267 11.56 -1.29 0.85
CA ILE A 267 12.49 -1.95 1.79
C ILE A 267 12.21 -3.45 1.89
N HIS A 268 10.94 -3.87 1.85
CA HIS A 268 10.56 -5.28 1.95
C HIS A 268 10.59 -6.01 0.61
N THR A 269 10.33 -5.31 -0.49
CA THR A 269 10.27 -5.91 -1.83
C THR A 269 11.62 -5.95 -2.53
N GLY A 270 12.51 -5.03 -2.19
CA GLY A 270 13.87 -4.93 -2.75
C GLY A 270 13.93 -4.20 -4.09
N LEU A 271 15.18 -3.89 -4.50
CA LEU A 271 15.48 -3.27 -5.80
C LEU A 271 14.97 -4.14 -6.96
N GLY A 272 14.54 -3.51 -8.03
CA GLY A 272 14.05 -4.19 -9.23
C GLY A 272 12.60 -4.69 -9.16
N CYS A 273 11.97 -4.63 -7.99
CA CYS A 273 10.57 -5.05 -7.84
C CYS A 273 9.61 -4.10 -8.55
N CYS A 274 8.59 -4.67 -9.20
CA CYS A 274 7.47 -3.95 -9.78
C CYS A 274 6.15 -4.47 -9.19
N LEU A 275 5.30 -3.54 -8.75
CA LEU A 275 3.94 -3.81 -8.30
C LEU A 275 2.97 -3.25 -9.33
N LEU A 276 2.01 -4.04 -9.72
CA LEU A 276 0.88 -3.59 -10.53
C LEU A 276 -0.35 -3.47 -9.63
N TYR A 277 -0.86 -2.27 -9.51
CA TYR A 277 -2.12 -1.96 -8.86
C TYR A 277 -3.21 -1.83 -9.91
N THR A 278 -4.34 -2.49 -9.66
CA THR A 278 -5.56 -2.32 -10.47
C THR A 278 -6.75 -2.11 -9.56
N SER A 279 -7.48 -1.03 -9.81
CA SER A 279 -8.72 -0.73 -9.11
C SER A 279 -9.74 -0.17 -10.09
N PRO A 280 -11.05 -0.38 -9.87
CA PRO A 280 -12.07 0.29 -10.67
C PRO A 280 -11.83 1.80 -10.69
N SER A 281 -12.00 2.43 -11.88
CA SER A 281 -11.75 3.86 -12.02
C SER A 281 -12.67 4.66 -11.09
N PRO A 282 -12.19 5.78 -10.50
CA PRO A 282 -13.03 6.66 -9.67
C PRO A 282 -14.30 7.17 -10.38
N ARG A 283 -14.39 7.05 -11.72
CA ARG A 283 -15.61 7.40 -12.47
C ARG A 283 -16.78 6.48 -12.14
N ASP A 284 -16.52 5.23 -11.72
CA ASP A 284 -17.53 4.28 -11.28
C ASP A 284 -17.79 4.37 -9.76
N CYS A 285 -17.12 5.29 -9.09
CA CYS A 285 -17.28 5.61 -7.69
C CYS A 285 -18.20 6.81 -7.43
N SER A 286 -18.89 7.28 -8.50
CA SER A 286 -19.89 8.36 -8.40
C SER A 286 -21.32 7.81 -8.22
#